data_0565a20ae0935e639218aebd41577c36
#
_entry.id   0565a20ae0935e639218aebd41577c36
#
_cell.length_a   1.000
_cell.length_b   1.000
_cell.length_c   1.000
_cell.angle_alpha   90.00
_cell.angle_beta   90.00
_cell.angle_gamma   90.00
#
_symmetry.space_group_name_H-M   'P 1'
#
loop_
_entity.id
_entity.type
_entity.pdbx_description
1 polymer ?
#
loop_
_entity_poly.entity_id
_entity_poly.type
_entity_poly.pdbx_seq_one_letter_code
_entity_poly.pdbx_strand_id
1 'polypeptide(L)'
;AEKVLTRYSGKALFLKDPRDMENPSNAFKNNPSQVIKIDLEHNAVGPLYGHVGEPGEGNEFARSHTEQHMKVSGTLMLGDTEMNFSGWGLRDHSWGPRFWQSTPSYRWITCNFSDDLGLIITTNGDGIGKGLFQKGQSLEKIEAASVTTEFDSASGFHKKLEAELQLENGQIRHLSGTVKAYIPLRNRRSGANTRIGEGMTEYRLDDELVGYGLSEYLDQADSG
;
A
#
# COMPACT_ATOMS: atom_id res chain seq x y z
N ALA A 1 -13.17 2.82 -11.83
CA ALA A 1 -14.59 2.57 -11.48
C ALA A 1 -15.09 3.69 -10.58
N GLU A 2 -16.30 4.16 -10.76
CA GLU A 2 -16.88 5.18 -9.89
C GLU A 2 -17.22 4.61 -8.51
N LYS A 3 -17.55 3.31 -8.47
CA LYS A 3 -17.97 2.60 -7.25
C LYS A 3 -17.51 1.15 -7.25
N VAL A 4 -17.03 0.69 -6.10
CA VAL A 4 -16.68 -0.71 -5.83
C VAL A 4 -17.35 -1.17 -4.53
N LEU A 5 -17.84 -2.40 -4.49
CA LEU A 5 -18.39 -3.03 -3.30
C LEU A 5 -17.48 -4.16 -2.84
N THR A 6 -17.12 -4.16 -1.57
CA THR A 6 -16.36 -5.25 -0.93
C THR A 6 -17.25 -5.95 0.09
N ARG A 7 -17.50 -7.23 -0.13
CA ARG A 7 -18.24 -8.09 0.79
C ARG A 7 -17.43 -9.30 1.15
N TYR A 8 -17.33 -9.58 2.44
CA TYR A 8 -16.69 -10.76 2.96
C TYR A 8 -17.49 -11.32 4.15
N SER A 9 -17.58 -12.63 4.23
CA SER A 9 -18.11 -13.31 5.40
C SER A 9 -17.31 -14.58 5.62
N GLY A 10 -16.66 -14.70 6.77
CA GLY A 10 -15.79 -15.84 7.06
C GLY A 10 -15.09 -15.70 8.40
N LYS A 11 -14.02 -16.48 8.58
CA LYS A 11 -13.14 -16.38 9.75
C LYS A 11 -11.88 -15.64 9.38
N ALA A 12 -11.44 -14.75 10.25
CA ALA A 12 -10.15 -14.09 10.17
C ALA A 12 -9.36 -14.31 11.46
N LEU A 13 -8.05 -14.24 11.36
CA LEU A 13 -7.17 -14.27 12.51
C LEU A 13 -7.39 -13.02 13.34
N PHE A 14 -7.60 -13.18 14.64
CA PHE A 14 -7.75 -12.09 15.59
C PHE A 14 -6.45 -11.90 16.37
N LEU A 15 -5.70 -10.87 16.02
CA LEU A 15 -4.43 -10.55 16.66
C LEU A 15 -4.67 -9.73 17.92
N LYS A 16 -4.13 -10.16 19.07
CA LYS A 16 -4.11 -9.38 20.30
C LYS A 16 -3.11 -8.23 20.20
N ASP A 17 -1.98 -8.48 19.55
CA ASP A 17 -0.96 -7.49 19.20
C ASP A 17 -0.75 -7.53 17.68
N PRO A 18 -0.95 -6.43 16.96
CA PRO A 18 -0.70 -6.38 15.51
C PRO A 18 0.71 -6.84 15.11
N ARG A 19 1.72 -6.69 16.00
CA ARG A 19 3.09 -7.12 15.74
C ARG A 19 3.25 -8.64 15.65
N ASP A 20 2.28 -9.41 16.16
CA ASP A 20 2.32 -10.88 16.01
C ASP A 20 2.38 -11.29 14.53
N MET A 21 1.82 -10.48 13.62
CA MET A 21 1.86 -10.76 12.19
C MET A 21 3.26 -10.59 11.56
N GLU A 22 4.19 -9.95 12.22
CA GLU A 22 5.61 -9.93 11.79
C GLU A 22 6.21 -11.34 11.68
N ASN A 23 5.62 -12.29 12.42
CA ASN A 23 5.88 -13.72 12.26
C ASN A 23 4.58 -14.48 11.98
N PRO A 24 4.14 -14.59 10.71
CA PRO A 24 2.86 -15.20 10.36
C PRO A 24 2.68 -16.62 10.89
N SER A 25 3.75 -17.41 10.88
CA SER A 25 3.70 -18.80 11.38
C SER A 25 3.32 -18.87 12.87
N ASN A 26 3.88 -17.99 13.68
CA ASN A 26 3.55 -17.87 15.10
C ASN A 26 2.18 -17.22 15.30
N ALA A 27 1.84 -16.21 14.50
CA ALA A 27 0.55 -15.54 14.58
C ALA A 27 -0.60 -16.52 14.41
N PHE A 28 -0.57 -17.32 13.33
CA PHE A 28 -1.61 -18.34 13.07
C PHE A 28 -1.66 -19.46 14.09
N LYS A 29 -0.55 -19.78 14.76
CA LYS A 29 -0.49 -20.80 15.79
C LYS A 29 -1.04 -20.34 17.14
N ASN A 30 -0.81 -19.07 17.49
CA ASN A 30 -0.99 -18.59 18.85
C ASN A 30 -2.17 -17.64 19.03
N ASN A 31 -2.80 -17.19 17.94
CA ASN A 31 -3.94 -16.31 18.02
C ASN A 31 -5.24 -17.00 17.58
N PRO A 32 -6.39 -16.67 18.19
CA PRO A 32 -7.67 -17.23 17.81
C PRO A 32 -8.16 -16.68 16.48
N SER A 33 -9.05 -17.42 15.83
CA SER A 33 -9.83 -16.90 14.71
C SER A 33 -11.21 -16.47 15.20
N GLN A 34 -11.72 -15.39 14.63
CA GLN A 34 -13.09 -14.91 14.88
C GLN A 34 -13.88 -14.80 13.57
N VAL A 35 -15.19 -14.85 13.68
CA VAL A 35 -16.07 -14.58 12.54
C VAL A 35 -16.02 -13.08 12.27
N ILE A 36 -15.80 -12.74 11.01
CA ILE A 36 -15.84 -11.36 10.52
C ILE A 36 -16.79 -11.28 9.34
N LYS A 37 -17.56 -10.19 9.29
CA LYS A 37 -18.31 -9.79 8.09
C LYS A 37 -17.90 -8.37 7.73
N ILE A 38 -17.72 -8.13 6.46
CA ILE A 38 -17.33 -6.84 5.88
C ILE A 38 -18.36 -6.52 4.79
N ASP A 39 -18.97 -5.36 4.86
CA ASP A 39 -19.82 -4.79 3.79
C ASP A 39 -19.43 -3.33 3.62
N LEU A 40 -18.56 -3.07 2.65
CA LEU A 40 -17.99 -1.76 2.39
C LEU A 40 -18.31 -1.31 0.98
N GLU A 41 -18.66 -0.04 0.88
CA GLU A 41 -18.79 0.70 -0.35
C GLU A 41 -17.62 1.65 -0.52
N HIS A 42 -16.98 1.60 -1.69
CA HIS A 42 -15.87 2.45 -2.09
C HIS A 42 -16.35 3.35 -3.21
N ASN A 43 -16.28 4.65 -3.02
CA ASN A 43 -16.64 5.66 -4.01
C ASN A 43 -15.39 6.44 -4.43
N ALA A 44 -15.18 6.63 -5.74
CA ALA A 44 -14.05 7.36 -6.26
C ALA A 44 -14.07 8.82 -5.79
N VAL A 45 -12.95 9.30 -5.26
CA VAL A 45 -12.75 10.70 -4.86
C VAL A 45 -11.75 11.42 -5.74
N GLY A 46 -10.98 10.70 -6.53
CA GLY A 46 -10.01 11.22 -7.47
C GLY A 46 -10.09 10.57 -8.85
N PRO A 47 -9.35 11.08 -9.83
CA PRO A 47 -9.30 10.50 -11.16
C PRO A 47 -8.64 9.13 -11.15
N LEU A 48 -9.00 8.28 -12.11
CA LEU A 48 -8.28 7.05 -12.41
C LEU A 48 -6.97 7.39 -13.10
N TYR A 49 -5.87 6.80 -12.68
CA TYR A 49 -4.56 6.91 -13.31
C TYR A 49 -3.89 5.56 -13.45
N GLY A 50 -2.79 5.51 -14.21
CA GLY A 50 -2.07 4.27 -14.52
C GLY A 50 -1.99 4.03 -16.03
N HIS A 51 -1.79 2.79 -16.42
CA HIS A 51 -1.63 2.41 -17.82
C HIS A 51 -2.41 1.14 -18.17
N VAL A 52 -2.79 1.06 -19.43
CA VAL A 52 -3.31 -0.15 -20.07
C VAL A 52 -2.34 -0.52 -21.18
N GLY A 53 -1.66 -1.64 -21.02
CA GLY A 53 -0.61 -2.08 -21.95
C GLY A 53 -1.13 -3.06 -23.00
N GLU A 54 -0.49 -3.04 -24.17
CA GLU A 54 -0.68 -4.05 -25.20
C GLU A 54 -0.11 -5.41 -24.77
N PRO A 55 -0.51 -6.52 -25.41
CA PRO A 55 0.08 -7.83 -25.17
C PRO A 55 1.61 -7.79 -25.33
N GLY A 56 2.33 -8.22 -24.30
CA GLY A 56 3.79 -8.27 -24.24
C GLY A 56 4.30 -9.70 -24.21
N GLU A 57 5.55 -9.87 -23.76
CA GLU A 57 6.25 -11.17 -23.75
C GLU A 57 5.81 -12.10 -22.62
N GLY A 58 4.97 -11.63 -21.68
CA GLY A 58 4.45 -12.43 -20.55
C GLY A 58 5.37 -12.47 -19.32
N ASN A 59 6.47 -11.73 -19.33
CA ASN A 59 7.41 -11.58 -18.22
C ASN A 59 7.33 -10.17 -17.58
N GLU A 60 6.32 -9.40 -17.91
CA GLU A 60 6.10 -8.06 -17.39
C GLU A 60 5.73 -8.09 -15.91
N PHE A 61 6.17 -7.10 -15.14
CA PHE A 61 5.75 -6.90 -13.76
C PHE A 61 4.23 -6.67 -13.66
N ALA A 62 3.70 -5.81 -14.52
CA ALA A 62 2.27 -5.60 -14.73
C ALA A 62 2.02 -5.08 -16.14
N ARG A 63 1.25 -5.81 -16.96
CA ARG A 63 0.88 -5.35 -18.30
C ARG A 63 -0.03 -4.14 -18.23
N SER A 64 -1.01 -4.21 -17.37
CA SER A 64 -1.95 -3.13 -17.13
C SER A 64 -2.12 -2.93 -15.64
N HIS A 65 -2.11 -1.69 -15.22
CA HIS A 65 -2.20 -1.30 -13.82
C HIS A 65 -2.88 0.05 -13.71
N THR A 66 -3.94 0.12 -12.93
CA THR A 66 -4.67 1.36 -12.67
C THR A 66 -4.97 1.50 -11.19
N GLU A 67 -4.89 2.72 -10.72
CA GLU A 67 -5.07 3.07 -9.31
C GLU A 67 -6.03 4.25 -9.18
N GLN A 68 -6.75 4.33 -8.06
CA GLN A 68 -7.72 5.38 -7.81
C GLN A 68 -7.96 5.54 -6.31
N HIS A 69 -7.85 6.76 -5.81
CA HIS A 69 -8.22 7.08 -4.44
C HIS A 69 -9.74 6.97 -4.25
N MET A 70 -10.14 6.37 -3.12
CA MET A 70 -11.52 6.03 -2.82
C MET A 70 -11.91 6.51 -1.42
N LYS A 71 -13.12 7.03 -1.28
CA LYS A 71 -13.83 7.15 0.01
C LYS A 71 -14.47 5.82 0.33
N VAL A 72 -14.33 5.36 1.55
CA VAL A 72 -14.84 4.05 1.97
C VAL A 72 -15.78 4.22 3.14
N SER A 73 -16.95 3.58 3.08
CA SER A 73 -17.91 3.54 4.20
C SER A 73 -18.64 2.20 4.22
N GLY A 74 -19.20 1.84 5.36
CA GLY A 74 -19.99 0.63 5.52
C GLY A 74 -19.90 0.04 6.91
N THR A 75 -20.01 -1.27 7.04
CA THR A 75 -20.04 -1.98 8.32
C THR A 75 -19.00 -3.08 8.39
N LEU A 76 -18.46 -3.24 9.59
CA LEU A 76 -17.59 -4.34 9.99
C LEU A 76 -18.25 -5.06 11.17
N MET A 77 -18.43 -6.36 11.09
CA MET A 77 -18.82 -7.18 12.24
C MET A 77 -17.64 -8.02 12.68
N LEU A 78 -17.33 -7.99 13.96
CA LEU A 78 -16.35 -8.86 14.60
C LEU A 78 -17.04 -9.66 15.71
N GLY A 79 -17.25 -10.95 15.48
CA GLY A 79 -18.16 -11.74 16.30
C GLY A 79 -19.57 -11.13 16.26
N ASP A 80 -20.08 -10.78 17.44
CA ASP A 80 -21.42 -10.15 17.60
C ASP A 80 -21.36 -8.61 17.65
N THR A 81 -20.19 -8.03 17.50
CA THR A 81 -20.00 -6.56 17.55
C THR A 81 -20.02 -5.98 16.15
N GLU A 82 -20.97 -5.11 15.89
CA GLU A 82 -21.04 -4.31 14.66
C GLU A 82 -20.42 -2.93 14.86
N MET A 83 -19.64 -2.50 13.89
CA MET A 83 -18.97 -1.20 13.87
C MET A 83 -19.24 -0.52 12.53
N ASN A 84 -19.63 0.75 12.56
CA ASN A 84 -19.66 1.58 11.38
C ASN A 84 -18.22 1.98 11.02
N PHE A 85 -17.91 1.90 9.72
CA PHE A 85 -16.62 2.28 9.17
C PHE A 85 -16.77 3.48 8.23
N SER A 86 -15.88 4.46 8.35
CA SER A 86 -15.72 5.54 7.40
C SER A 86 -14.24 5.91 7.34
N GLY A 87 -13.69 5.97 6.12
CA GLY A 87 -12.27 6.23 5.91
C GLY A 87 -11.94 6.37 4.42
N TRP A 88 -10.70 6.14 4.10
CA TRP A 88 -10.19 6.16 2.73
C TRP A 88 -9.48 4.86 2.39
N GLY A 89 -9.31 4.63 1.11
CA GLY A 89 -8.59 3.52 0.55
C GLY A 89 -8.06 3.83 -0.85
N LEU A 90 -7.37 2.87 -1.39
CA LEU A 90 -6.94 2.88 -2.78
C LEU A 90 -7.52 1.68 -3.50
N ARG A 91 -8.09 1.90 -4.67
CA ARG A 91 -8.35 0.83 -5.61
C ARG A 91 -7.07 0.65 -6.44
N ASP A 92 -6.42 -0.45 -6.23
CA ASP A 92 -5.35 -0.96 -7.08
C ASP A 92 -5.91 -2.09 -7.94
N HIS A 93 -5.75 -1.99 -9.25
CA HIS A 93 -6.20 -3.02 -10.17
C HIS A 93 -5.18 -3.24 -11.28
N SER A 94 -4.59 -4.41 -11.27
CA SER A 94 -3.70 -4.86 -12.32
C SER A 94 -4.22 -6.14 -12.97
N TRP A 95 -3.98 -6.28 -14.28
CA TRP A 95 -4.35 -7.49 -15.03
C TRP A 95 -3.32 -7.82 -16.10
N GLY A 96 -3.38 -9.05 -16.59
CA GLY A 96 -2.38 -9.64 -17.46
C GLY A 96 -1.36 -10.47 -16.68
N PRO A 97 -0.25 -10.87 -17.30
CA PRO A 97 0.83 -11.56 -16.61
C PRO A 97 1.40 -10.71 -15.46
N ARG A 98 1.71 -11.39 -14.35
CA ARG A 98 2.33 -10.80 -13.16
C ARG A 98 3.61 -11.57 -12.87
N PHE A 99 4.75 -10.97 -13.15
CA PHE A 99 6.04 -11.56 -12.92
C PHE A 99 6.86 -10.71 -11.96
N TRP A 100 6.66 -10.96 -10.66
CA TRP A 100 7.27 -10.15 -9.59
C TRP A 100 8.79 -10.19 -9.57
N GLN A 101 9.37 -11.22 -10.18
CA GLN A 101 10.82 -11.36 -10.31
C GLN A 101 11.44 -10.45 -11.39
N SER A 102 10.62 -9.80 -12.23
CA SER A 102 11.12 -8.89 -13.27
C SER A 102 11.65 -7.57 -12.72
N THR A 103 11.35 -7.25 -11.47
CA THR A 103 11.81 -6.03 -10.80
C THR A 103 12.75 -6.38 -9.64
N PRO A 104 13.95 -5.79 -9.56
CA PRO A 104 14.91 -6.07 -8.49
C PRO A 104 14.39 -5.64 -7.13
N SER A 105 13.82 -4.45 -7.06
CA SER A 105 13.23 -3.87 -5.85
C SER A 105 12.42 -2.63 -6.20
N TYR A 106 11.43 -2.31 -5.34
CA TYR A 106 10.73 -1.03 -5.36
C TYR A 106 10.20 -0.66 -3.97
N ARG A 107 9.83 0.61 -3.83
CA ARG A 107 9.03 1.13 -2.72
C ARG A 107 7.80 1.77 -3.32
N TRP A 108 6.63 1.30 -2.92
CA TRP A 108 5.35 1.84 -3.32
C TRP A 108 4.64 2.40 -2.08
N ILE A 109 4.36 3.68 -2.12
CA ILE A 109 3.85 4.45 -0.99
C ILE A 109 2.55 5.10 -1.42
N THR A 110 1.49 4.83 -0.68
CA THR A 110 0.17 5.42 -0.92
C THR A 110 -0.36 6.06 0.34
N CYS A 111 -1.03 7.18 0.22
CA CYS A 111 -1.62 7.87 1.35
C CYS A 111 -2.85 8.67 0.94
N ASN A 112 -3.85 8.69 1.81
CA ASN A 112 -4.98 9.59 1.73
C ASN A 112 -4.97 10.51 2.96
N PHE A 113 -5.08 11.82 2.73
CA PHE A 113 -5.18 12.84 3.76
C PHE A 113 -6.62 13.34 3.90
N SER A 114 -7.36 13.40 2.79
CA SER A 114 -8.77 13.83 2.73
C SER A 114 -9.44 13.30 1.46
N ASP A 115 -10.70 13.68 1.22
CA ASP A 115 -11.39 13.38 -0.04
C ASP A 115 -10.70 14.08 -1.24
N ASP A 116 -10.03 15.22 -0.99
CA ASP A 116 -9.42 16.05 -2.02
C ASP A 116 -7.88 15.95 -2.09
N LEU A 117 -7.27 15.16 -1.20
CA LEU A 117 -5.81 15.05 -1.14
C LEU A 117 -5.35 13.64 -0.85
N GLY A 118 -4.67 13.07 -1.83
CA GLY A 118 -3.97 11.80 -1.72
C GLY A 118 -2.66 11.83 -2.48
N LEU A 119 -1.79 10.86 -2.25
CA LEU A 119 -0.55 10.70 -3.01
C LEU A 119 -0.24 9.24 -3.30
N ILE A 120 0.53 9.05 -4.35
CA ILE A 120 1.19 7.79 -4.67
C ILE A 120 2.60 8.09 -5.13
N ILE A 121 3.55 7.33 -4.59
CA ILE A 121 4.97 7.41 -4.93
C ILE A 121 5.44 6.00 -5.25
N THR A 122 6.20 5.88 -6.33
CA THR A 122 6.93 4.65 -6.66
C THR A 122 8.40 4.99 -6.82
N THR A 123 9.25 4.30 -6.08
CA THR A 123 10.71 4.45 -6.17
C THR A 123 11.36 3.11 -6.49
N ASN A 124 12.62 3.16 -6.93
CA ASN A 124 13.50 1.98 -6.91
C ASN A 124 13.89 1.61 -5.46
N GLY A 125 14.67 0.56 -5.30
CA GLY A 125 15.15 0.11 -3.98
C GLY A 125 16.01 1.13 -3.23
N ASP A 126 16.67 2.04 -3.95
CA ASP A 126 17.48 3.11 -3.37
C ASP A 126 16.63 4.31 -2.91
N GLY A 127 15.32 4.25 -3.08
CA GLY A 127 14.39 5.29 -2.66
C GLY A 127 14.25 6.45 -3.65
N ILE A 128 14.77 6.33 -4.87
CA ILE A 128 14.66 7.38 -5.90
C ILE A 128 13.53 7.05 -6.87
N GLY A 129 12.63 8.00 -7.08
CA GLY A 129 11.48 7.76 -7.93
C GLY A 129 10.64 8.98 -8.25
N LYS A 130 9.37 8.74 -8.51
CA LYS A 130 8.36 9.71 -8.93
C LYS A 130 7.01 9.37 -8.32
N GLY A 131 6.04 10.26 -8.54
CA GLY A 131 4.70 10.02 -8.05
C GLY A 131 3.67 11.00 -8.56
N LEU A 132 2.54 10.99 -7.90
CA LEU A 132 1.41 11.86 -8.16
C LEU A 132 0.77 12.32 -6.85
N PHE A 133 0.38 13.58 -6.77
CA PHE A 133 -0.64 14.04 -5.85
C PHE A 133 -2.01 14.05 -6.55
N GLN A 134 -3.01 13.47 -5.91
CA GLN A 134 -4.39 13.75 -6.24
C GLN A 134 -4.81 15.03 -5.53
N LYS A 135 -5.34 15.99 -6.26
CA LYS A 135 -5.91 17.25 -5.74
C LYS A 135 -7.32 17.42 -6.29
N GLY A 136 -8.32 17.00 -5.52
CA GLY A 136 -9.70 16.89 -6.01
C GLY A 136 -9.77 16.01 -7.25
N GLN A 137 -10.27 16.55 -8.36
CA GLN A 137 -10.38 15.84 -9.64
C GLN A 137 -9.16 16.07 -10.57
N SER A 138 -8.03 16.54 -10.04
CA SER A 138 -6.79 16.71 -10.81
C SER A 138 -5.64 15.89 -10.23
N LEU A 139 -4.64 15.65 -11.06
CA LEU A 139 -3.37 15.04 -10.68
C LEU A 139 -2.24 16.04 -10.90
N GLU A 140 -1.41 16.22 -9.89
CA GLU A 140 -0.18 16.99 -9.94
C GLU A 140 1.00 16.03 -9.86
N LYS A 141 1.98 16.20 -10.75
CA LYS A 141 3.13 15.29 -10.77
C LYS A 141 4.12 15.59 -9.66
N ILE A 142 4.63 14.53 -9.06
CA ILE A 142 5.86 14.52 -8.28
C ILE A 142 6.98 14.10 -9.24
N GLU A 143 7.74 15.10 -9.74
CA GLU A 143 8.79 14.90 -10.74
C GLU A 143 9.99 14.13 -10.18
N ALA A 144 10.28 14.34 -8.88
CA ALA A 144 11.29 13.58 -8.16
C ALA A 144 10.87 13.31 -6.73
N ALA A 145 11.11 12.07 -6.29
CA ALA A 145 10.95 11.65 -4.91
C ALA A 145 12.24 11.01 -4.42
N SER A 146 12.68 11.40 -3.22
CA SER A 146 13.79 10.78 -2.51
C SER A 146 13.29 10.26 -1.16
N VAL A 147 13.30 8.96 -0.98
CA VAL A 147 12.78 8.28 0.22
C VAL A 147 13.93 7.65 0.98
N THR A 148 14.08 8.02 2.24
CA THR A 148 14.98 7.36 3.20
C THR A 148 14.17 6.52 4.18
N THR A 149 14.73 5.39 4.62
CA THR A 149 13.98 4.43 5.44
C THR A 149 14.80 4.00 6.66
N GLU A 150 14.13 4.02 7.81
CA GLU A 150 14.62 3.40 9.04
C GLU A 150 14.09 1.95 9.11
N PHE A 151 15.00 0.99 9.18
CA PHE A 151 14.68 -0.42 9.34
C PHE A 151 14.88 -0.88 10.78
N ASP A 152 14.06 -1.82 11.21
CA ASP A 152 14.30 -2.55 12.45
C ASP A 152 15.55 -3.43 12.32
N SER A 153 16.49 -3.29 13.25
CA SER A 153 17.75 -4.02 13.18
C SER A 153 17.61 -5.54 13.42
N ALA A 154 16.53 -5.98 14.07
CA ALA A 154 16.31 -7.40 14.39
C ALA A 154 15.52 -8.11 13.30
N SER A 155 14.47 -7.49 12.79
CA SER A 155 13.58 -8.08 11.76
C SER A 155 13.96 -7.70 10.34
N GLY A 156 14.65 -6.57 10.16
CA GLY A 156 14.90 -5.98 8.83
C GLY A 156 13.66 -5.34 8.19
N PHE A 157 12.58 -5.17 8.95
CA PHE A 157 11.35 -4.55 8.45
C PHE A 157 11.44 -3.02 8.53
N HIS A 158 10.85 -2.33 7.55
CA HIS A 158 10.81 -0.89 7.60
C HIS A 158 9.85 -0.39 8.68
N LYS A 159 10.28 0.61 9.43
CA LYS A 159 9.54 1.19 10.57
C LYS A 159 9.12 2.61 10.34
N LYS A 160 10.01 3.39 9.74
CA LYS A 160 9.76 4.79 9.42
C LYS A 160 10.33 5.11 8.06
N LEU A 161 9.79 6.12 7.46
CA LEU A 161 10.33 6.69 6.23
C LEU A 161 10.22 8.21 6.27
N GLU A 162 11.15 8.85 5.56
CA GLU A 162 11.14 10.28 5.26
C GLU A 162 11.28 10.44 3.76
N ALA A 163 10.49 11.34 3.18
CA ALA A 163 10.56 11.62 1.75
C ALA A 163 10.57 13.11 1.46
N GLU A 164 11.43 13.50 0.54
CA GLU A 164 11.42 14.81 -0.11
C GLU A 164 10.79 14.65 -1.49
N LEU A 165 9.79 15.49 -1.79
CA LEU A 165 8.95 15.39 -2.98
C LEU A 165 9.03 16.70 -3.75
N GLN A 166 9.65 16.68 -4.94
CA GLN A 166 9.71 17.83 -5.84
C GLN A 166 8.53 17.77 -6.81
N LEU A 167 7.66 18.77 -6.75
CA LEU A 167 6.50 18.89 -7.63
C LEU A 167 6.88 19.51 -8.99
N GLU A 168 6.03 19.34 -10.00
CA GLU A 168 6.23 19.90 -11.34
C GLU A 168 6.31 21.44 -11.35
N ASN A 169 5.74 22.12 -10.36
CA ASN A 169 5.84 23.56 -10.18
C ASN A 169 7.12 24.02 -9.44
N GLY A 170 8.01 23.08 -9.09
CA GLY A 170 9.25 23.32 -8.36
C GLY A 170 9.11 23.39 -6.84
N GLN A 171 7.89 23.27 -6.28
CA GLN A 171 7.68 23.23 -4.84
C GLN A 171 8.25 21.94 -4.27
N ILE A 172 8.87 22.03 -3.09
CA ILE A 172 9.30 20.88 -2.31
C ILE A 172 8.29 20.64 -1.20
N ARG A 173 7.89 19.36 -1.01
CA ARG A 173 7.06 18.88 0.08
C ARG A 173 7.81 17.79 0.85
N HIS A 174 7.55 17.71 2.14
CA HIS A 174 8.14 16.70 3.03
C HIS A 174 7.07 15.75 3.52
N LEU A 175 7.36 14.46 3.43
CA LEU A 175 6.46 13.39 3.91
C LEU A 175 7.23 12.54 4.90
N SER A 176 6.70 12.40 6.12
CA SER A 176 7.17 11.40 7.07
C SER A 176 6.14 10.28 7.24
N GLY A 177 6.61 9.06 7.51
CA GLY A 177 5.76 7.90 7.71
C GLY A 177 6.19 7.05 8.90
N THR A 178 5.23 6.57 9.68
CA THR A 178 5.45 5.62 10.79
C THR A 178 4.58 4.39 10.59
N VAL A 179 5.21 3.24 10.44
CA VAL A 179 4.52 1.95 10.28
C VAL A 179 3.87 1.53 11.59
N LYS A 180 2.56 1.30 11.57
CA LYS A 180 1.75 0.90 12.74
C LYS A 180 1.52 -0.61 12.82
N ALA A 181 1.44 -1.26 11.67
CA ALA A 181 1.35 -2.72 11.56
C ALA A 181 2.08 -3.18 10.30
N TYR A 182 2.66 -4.37 10.36
CA TYR A 182 3.49 -4.90 9.29
C TYR A 182 3.10 -6.34 8.95
N ILE A 183 2.96 -6.64 7.66
CA ILE A 183 2.66 -7.98 7.16
C ILE A 183 3.76 -8.41 6.18
N PRO A 184 4.62 -9.38 6.54
CA PRO A 184 5.61 -9.91 5.63
C PRO A 184 4.97 -10.93 4.68
N LEU A 185 5.16 -10.74 3.38
CA LEU A 185 4.76 -11.67 2.34
C LEU A 185 5.99 -12.24 1.63
N ARG A 186 5.84 -13.42 1.04
CA ARG A 186 6.87 -14.07 0.23
C ARG A 186 6.26 -14.72 -1.00
N ASN A 187 6.83 -14.44 -2.14
CA ASN A 187 6.54 -15.15 -3.38
C ASN A 187 7.78 -15.98 -3.78
N ARG A 188 7.58 -17.29 -3.91
CA ARG A 188 8.62 -18.22 -4.35
C ARG A 188 8.23 -18.79 -5.70
N ARG A 189 9.01 -18.51 -6.72
CA ARG A 189 8.75 -18.98 -8.07
C ARG A 189 10.07 -19.24 -8.81
N SER A 190 10.19 -20.43 -9.41
CA SER A 190 11.32 -20.79 -10.29
C SER A 190 12.70 -20.55 -9.66
N GLY A 191 12.85 -20.87 -8.37
CA GLY A 191 14.11 -20.67 -7.62
C GLY A 191 14.34 -19.26 -7.09
N ALA A 192 13.56 -18.28 -7.53
CA ALA A 192 13.61 -16.93 -6.99
C ALA A 192 12.73 -16.76 -5.74
N ASN A 193 13.11 -15.85 -4.86
CA ASN A 193 12.40 -15.54 -3.64
C ASN A 193 12.20 -14.02 -3.54
N THR A 194 10.97 -13.57 -3.78
CA THR A 194 10.59 -12.17 -3.63
C THR A 194 10.03 -11.95 -2.23
N ARG A 195 10.55 -11.00 -1.51
CA ARG A 195 10.04 -10.53 -0.22
C ARG A 195 9.24 -9.26 -0.44
N ILE A 196 8.07 -9.17 0.21
CA ILE A 196 7.23 -7.99 0.19
C ILE A 196 6.88 -7.66 1.63
N GLY A 197 7.05 -6.41 2.00
CA GLY A 197 6.67 -5.89 3.30
C GLY A 197 5.53 -4.90 3.15
N GLU A 198 4.38 -5.25 3.71
CA GLU A 198 3.17 -4.43 3.72
C GLU A 198 3.09 -3.66 5.03
N GLY A 199 3.47 -2.40 5.01
CA GLY A 199 3.42 -1.51 6.16
C GLY A 199 2.15 -0.67 6.18
N MET A 200 1.22 -0.91 7.12
CA MET A 200 0.12 0.01 7.40
C MET A 200 0.70 1.25 8.06
N THR A 201 0.68 2.37 7.38
CA THR A 201 1.50 3.55 7.73
C THR A 201 0.64 4.79 8.00
N GLU A 202 0.95 5.46 9.10
CA GLU A 202 0.50 6.82 9.38
C GLU A 202 1.52 7.79 8.81
N TYR A 203 1.05 8.72 8.00
CA TYR A 203 1.86 9.73 7.33
C TYR A 203 1.61 11.13 7.85
N ARG A 204 2.63 11.98 7.76
CA ARG A 204 2.51 13.42 7.94
C ARG A 204 3.09 14.13 6.72
N LEU A 205 2.33 15.02 6.14
CA LEU A 205 2.76 15.88 5.04
C LEU A 205 3.04 17.26 5.60
N ASP A 206 4.30 17.73 5.46
CA ASP A 206 4.82 19.00 5.98
C ASP A 206 4.57 19.20 7.49
N ASP A 207 4.56 18.10 8.26
CA ASP A 207 4.25 18.04 9.69
C ASP A 207 2.82 18.49 10.09
N GLU A 208 2.02 18.91 9.14
CA GLU A 208 0.69 19.49 9.39
C GLU A 208 -0.45 18.49 9.14
N LEU A 209 -0.44 17.83 7.99
CA LEU A 209 -1.53 16.97 7.56
C LEU A 209 -1.25 15.51 7.91
N VAL A 210 -2.16 14.89 8.64
CA VAL A 210 -2.09 13.47 8.97
C VAL A 210 -2.92 12.67 7.95
N GLY A 211 -2.31 11.62 7.42
CA GLY A 211 -2.96 10.69 6.50
C GLY A 211 -2.59 9.24 6.81
N TYR A 212 -3.29 8.33 6.16
CA TYR A 212 -3.09 6.89 6.33
C TYR A 212 -3.02 6.20 4.98
N GLY A 213 -2.22 5.15 4.92
CA GLY A 213 -2.07 4.37 3.71
C GLY A 213 -1.11 3.20 3.87
N LEU A 214 -0.48 2.81 2.78
CA LEU A 214 0.40 1.67 2.71
C LEU A 214 1.81 2.11 2.31
N SER A 215 2.82 1.48 2.91
CA SER A 215 4.19 1.45 2.42
C SER A 215 4.54 0.01 2.08
N GLU A 216 4.54 -0.31 0.79
CA GLU A 216 4.90 -1.62 0.28
C GLU A 216 6.35 -1.61 -0.21
N TYR A 217 7.15 -2.51 0.32
CA TYR A 217 8.56 -2.68 -0.05
C TYR A 217 8.76 -4.06 -0.64
N LEU A 218 9.14 -4.10 -1.91
CA LEU A 218 9.49 -5.34 -2.59
C LEU A 218 11.00 -5.41 -2.80
N ASP A 219 11.59 -6.54 -2.43
CA ASP A 219 12.99 -6.86 -2.65
C ASP A 219 13.14 -8.31 -3.12
N GLN A 220 13.98 -8.55 -4.12
CA GLN A 220 14.41 -9.89 -4.44
C GLN A 220 15.41 -10.34 -3.37
N ALA A 221 15.14 -11.48 -2.74
CA ALA A 221 16.09 -12.08 -1.83
C ALA A 221 17.07 -12.94 -2.62
N ASP A 222 18.33 -12.88 -2.25
CA ASP A 222 19.33 -13.80 -2.79
C ASP A 222 18.86 -15.23 -2.61
N SER A 223 19.03 -16.03 -3.64
CA SER A 223 18.80 -17.48 -3.60
C SER A 223 19.90 -18.08 -2.72
N GLY A 224 19.64 -18.16 -1.41
CA GLY A 224 20.51 -18.88 -0.50
C GLY A 224 20.35 -20.38 -0.62
#